data_0b70193d5a65f55cc3a070b05ad7eadf
#
_entry.id   0b70193d5a65f55cc3a070b05ad7eadf
#
_cell.length_a   1.000
_cell.length_b   1.000
_cell.length_c   1.000
_cell.angle_alpha   90.00
_cell.angle_beta   90.00
_cell.angle_gamma   90.00
#
_symmetry.space_group_name_H-M   'P 1'
#
loop_
_entity.id
_entity.type
_entity.pdbx_description
1 polymer ?
#
loop_
_entity_poly.entity_id
_entity_poly.type
_entity_poly.pdbx_seq_one_letter_code
_entity_poly.pdbx_strand_id
1 'polypeptide(L)'
;MSIKSLLSRLLALMLVVVIGLVGCSSSPTGLGGNYTQDTLKLIDTLSAVIELPKEAENKAEIQSQARDEINDYISRYRRDQNSGGLRSFTTMQTALNAIAGYYTSYGTRPLPEKLKNRLKQEFKQVQFALEKGI
;
A
#
# COMPACT_ATOMS: atom_id res chain seq x y z
N MET A 1 25.42 -38.44 10.76
CA MET A 1 24.43 -37.44 10.36
C MET A 1 23.39 -38.06 9.48
N SER A 2 22.13 -37.90 9.81
CA SER A 2 21.06 -38.46 9.01
C SER A 2 20.81 -37.58 7.77
N ILE A 3 20.48 -38.23 6.67
CA ILE A 3 20.12 -37.56 5.39
C ILE A 3 18.98 -36.54 5.61
N LYS A 4 18.11 -36.80 6.58
CA LYS A 4 17.00 -35.92 6.95
C LYS A 4 17.46 -34.54 7.46
N SER A 5 18.55 -34.49 8.24
CA SER A 5 19.07 -33.20 8.73
C SER A 5 19.78 -32.39 7.65
N LEU A 6 20.41 -33.06 6.67
CA LEU A 6 21.00 -32.41 5.49
C LEU A 6 19.93 -31.86 4.56
N LEU A 7 18.86 -32.59 4.30
CA LEU A 7 17.72 -32.16 3.52
C LEU A 7 17.02 -30.95 4.16
N SER A 8 16.86 -30.95 5.48
CA SER A 8 16.26 -29.84 6.22
C SER A 8 17.11 -28.56 6.11
N ARG A 9 18.43 -28.68 6.19
CA ARG A 9 19.34 -27.55 6.03
C ARG A 9 19.37 -27.01 4.60
N LEU A 10 19.31 -27.88 3.61
CA LEU A 10 19.22 -27.50 2.20
C LEU A 10 17.89 -26.80 1.88
N LEU A 11 16.78 -27.29 2.43
CA LEU A 11 15.47 -26.65 2.30
C LEU A 11 15.43 -25.27 2.96
N ALA A 12 16.03 -25.11 4.13
CA ALA A 12 16.11 -23.83 4.82
C ALA A 12 16.97 -22.82 4.01
N LEU A 13 18.07 -23.27 3.43
CA LEU A 13 18.91 -22.45 2.55
C LEU A 13 18.20 -22.02 1.27
N MET A 14 17.43 -22.91 0.64
CA MET A 14 16.61 -22.58 -0.53
C MET A 14 15.53 -21.56 -0.21
N LEU A 15 14.87 -21.69 0.92
CA LEU A 15 13.86 -20.74 1.39
C LEU A 15 14.44 -19.34 1.61
N VAL A 16 15.61 -19.23 2.20
CA VAL A 16 16.32 -17.97 2.42
C VAL A 16 16.70 -17.32 1.08
N VAL A 17 17.13 -18.10 0.11
CA VAL A 17 17.49 -17.61 -1.23
C VAL A 17 16.24 -17.07 -1.97
N VAL A 18 15.11 -17.79 -1.88
CA VAL A 18 13.85 -17.35 -2.50
C VAL A 18 13.34 -16.05 -1.87
N ILE A 19 13.39 -15.92 -0.55
CA ILE A 19 13.03 -14.68 0.16
C ILE A 19 13.99 -13.55 -0.22
N GLY A 20 15.28 -13.83 -0.33
CA GLY A 20 16.29 -12.85 -0.75
C GLY A 20 16.08 -12.35 -2.18
N LEU A 21 15.68 -13.23 -3.11
CA LEU A 21 15.39 -12.85 -4.49
C LEU A 21 14.14 -11.97 -4.59
N VAL A 22 13.08 -12.28 -3.85
CA VAL A 22 11.88 -11.46 -3.79
C VAL A 22 12.19 -10.11 -3.15
N GLY A 23 13.02 -10.06 -2.10
CA GLY A 23 13.45 -8.83 -1.45
C GLY A 23 14.32 -7.95 -2.35
N CYS A 24 15.11 -8.54 -3.26
CA CYS A 24 15.95 -7.78 -4.19
C CYS A 24 15.17 -7.20 -5.37
N SER A 25 14.03 -7.78 -5.73
CA SER A 25 13.22 -7.37 -6.89
C SER A 25 12.09 -6.41 -6.56
N SER A 26 11.71 -6.28 -5.27
CA SER A 26 10.63 -5.42 -4.83
C SER A 26 11.13 -4.34 -3.87
N SER A 27 10.54 -3.14 -3.93
CA SER A 27 10.79 -2.10 -2.93
C SER A 27 10.21 -2.52 -1.57
N PRO A 28 10.69 -1.94 -0.43
CA PRO A 28 10.13 -2.24 0.90
C PRO A 28 8.62 -2.00 1.00
N THR A 29 8.07 -1.09 0.20
CA THR A 29 6.65 -0.77 0.15
C THR A 29 5.87 -1.65 -0.83
N GLY A 30 6.57 -2.44 -1.65
CA GLY A 30 5.98 -3.28 -2.68
C GLY A 30 5.56 -2.55 -3.94
N LEU A 31 5.84 -1.25 -4.07
CA LEU A 31 5.55 -0.47 -5.28
C LEU A 31 6.63 -0.73 -6.35
N GLY A 32 6.18 -1.07 -7.55
CA GLY A 32 7.06 -1.52 -8.63
C GLY A 32 7.53 -0.45 -9.61
N GLY A 33 6.98 0.76 -9.55
CA GLY A 33 7.31 1.85 -10.46
C GLY A 33 6.35 2.04 -11.63
N ASN A 34 5.36 1.17 -11.81
CA ASN A 34 4.28 1.37 -12.78
C ASN A 34 3.15 2.14 -12.10
N TYR A 35 2.85 3.33 -12.61
CA TYR A 35 1.88 4.24 -11.99
C TYR A 35 0.49 3.59 -11.82
N THR A 36 -0.05 3.02 -12.87
CA THR A 36 -1.40 2.41 -12.83
C THR A 36 -1.45 1.24 -11.86
N GLN A 37 -0.48 0.34 -11.94
CA GLN A 37 -0.40 -0.82 -11.07
C GLN A 37 -0.17 -0.44 -9.61
N ASP A 38 0.72 0.50 -9.36
CA ASP A 38 1.01 0.98 -8.00
C ASP A 38 -0.20 1.67 -7.39
N THR A 39 -0.94 2.46 -8.18
CA THR A 39 -2.16 3.12 -7.73
C THR A 39 -3.23 2.10 -7.36
N LEU A 40 -3.47 1.11 -8.21
CA LEU A 40 -4.47 0.06 -7.95
C LEU A 40 -4.08 -0.79 -6.74
N LYS A 41 -2.81 -1.13 -6.60
CA LYS A 41 -2.31 -1.88 -5.45
C LYS A 41 -2.51 -1.11 -4.15
N LEU A 42 -2.18 0.18 -4.15
CA LEU A 42 -2.36 1.04 -2.98
C LEU A 42 -3.83 1.18 -2.60
N ILE A 43 -4.72 1.31 -3.58
CA ILE A 43 -6.17 1.34 -3.34
C ILE A 43 -6.62 0.04 -2.66
N ASP A 44 -6.18 -1.12 -3.14
CA ASP A 44 -6.53 -2.41 -2.54
C ASP A 44 -6.03 -2.51 -1.09
N THR A 45 -4.79 -2.15 -0.85
CA THR A 45 -4.20 -2.13 0.48
C THR A 45 -4.98 -1.22 1.43
N LEU A 46 -5.23 0.02 1.01
CA LEU A 46 -5.90 1.00 1.85
C LEU A 46 -7.38 0.69 2.07
N SER A 47 -8.05 0.12 1.07
CA SER A 47 -9.43 -0.32 1.22
C SER A 47 -9.58 -1.37 2.32
N ALA A 48 -8.59 -2.24 2.48
CA ALA A 48 -8.56 -3.20 3.58
C ALA A 48 -8.20 -2.53 4.92
N VAL A 49 -7.22 -1.63 4.91
CA VAL A 49 -6.71 -0.98 6.14
C VAL A 49 -7.77 -0.09 6.79
N ILE A 50 -8.52 0.68 6.00
CA ILE A 50 -9.56 1.57 6.54
C ILE A 50 -10.76 0.82 7.14
N GLU A 51 -10.93 -0.45 6.79
CA GLU A 51 -12.00 -1.30 7.33
C GLU A 51 -11.58 -2.08 8.59
N LEU A 52 -10.32 -1.97 9.03
CA LEU A 52 -9.86 -2.69 10.21
C LEU A 52 -10.64 -2.29 11.46
N PRO A 53 -11.13 -3.27 12.23
CA PRO A 53 -11.82 -2.98 13.48
C PRO A 53 -10.84 -2.47 14.55
N LYS A 54 -11.37 -1.85 15.60
CA LYS A 54 -10.56 -1.32 16.70
C LYS A 54 -9.71 -2.41 17.37
N GLU A 55 -10.23 -3.63 17.43
CA GLU A 55 -9.62 -4.78 18.10
C GLU A 55 -8.64 -5.56 17.19
N ALA A 56 -8.42 -5.11 15.97
CA ALA A 56 -7.51 -5.81 15.05
C ALA A 56 -6.11 -5.89 15.63
N GLU A 57 -5.51 -7.09 15.59
CA GLU A 57 -4.13 -7.28 16.00
C GLU A 57 -3.18 -6.54 15.07
N ASN A 58 -2.09 -6.01 15.62
CA ASN A 58 -1.07 -5.29 14.86
C ASN A 58 -1.59 -4.09 14.06
N LYS A 59 -2.71 -3.50 14.49
CA LYS A 59 -3.32 -2.37 13.77
C LYS A 59 -2.37 -1.20 13.62
N ALA A 60 -1.64 -0.84 14.68
CA ALA A 60 -0.65 0.25 14.64
C ALA A 60 0.47 -0.03 13.64
N GLU A 61 0.94 -1.26 13.58
CA GLU A 61 1.97 -1.68 12.63
C GLU A 61 1.46 -1.65 11.18
N ILE A 62 0.25 -2.15 10.95
CA ILE A 62 -0.39 -2.13 9.64
C ILE A 62 -0.58 -0.69 9.16
N GLN A 63 -1.02 0.21 10.03
CA GLN A 63 -1.17 1.62 9.70
C GLN A 63 0.17 2.30 9.41
N SER A 64 1.22 1.94 10.15
CA SER A 64 2.57 2.44 9.90
C SER A 64 3.07 2.03 8.52
N GLN A 65 2.87 0.78 8.14
CA GLN A 65 3.20 0.29 6.79
C GLN A 65 2.41 1.02 5.71
N ALA A 66 1.12 1.23 5.94
CA ALA A 66 0.27 1.97 5.02
C ALA A 66 0.76 3.41 4.83
N ARG A 67 1.20 4.07 5.89
CA ARG A 67 1.78 5.42 5.82
C ARG A 67 3.07 5.43 5.00
N ASP A 68 3.91 4.42 5.15
CA ASP A 68 5.15 4.29 4.37
C ASP A 68 4.82 4.12 2.87
N GLU A 69 3.83 3.31 2.55
CA GLU A 69 3.36 3.13 1.17
C GLU A 69 2.79 4.43 0.59
N ILE A 70 2.00 5.16 1.37
CA ILE A 70 1.46 6.47 0.98
C ILE A 70 2.60 7.44 0.67
N ASN A 71 3.57 7.54 1.55
CA ASN A 71 4.71 8.45 1.39
C ASN A 71 5.54 8.09 0.17
N ASP A 72 5.81 6.81 -0.04
CA ASP A 72 6.56 6.32 -1.20
C ASP A 72 5.82 6.62 -2.51
N TYR A 73 4.53 6.36 -2.55
CA TYR A 73 3.68 6.63 -3.73
C TYR A 73 3.69 8.12 -4.08
N ILE A 74 3.46 8.98 -3.11
CA ILE A 74 3.45 10.44 -3.32
C ILE A 74 4.82 10.91 -3.79
N SER A 75 5.92 10.46 -3.17
CA SER A 75 7.26 10.87 -3.55
C SER A 75 7.63 10.42 -4.96
N ARG A 76 7.19 9.26 -5.40
CA ARG A 76 7.48 8.74 -6.75
C ARG A 76 6.75 9.50 -7.85
N TYR A 77 5.48 9.81 -7.63
CA TYR A 77 4.59 10.25 -8.72
C TYR A 77 4.27 11.73 -8.71
N ARG A 78 4.45 12.43 -7.60
CA ARG A 78 4.18 13.86 -7.48
C ARG A 78 5.00 14.71 -8.47
N ARG A 79 6.26 14.35 -8.65
CA ARG A 79 7.20 15.07 -9.52
C ARG A 79 7.35 14.46 -10.90
N ASP A 80 6.73 13.33 -11.13
CA ASP A 80 6.74 12.66 -12.42
C ASP A 80 5.91 13.47 -13.42
N GLN A 81 6.53 13.84 -14.52
CA GLN A 81 5.88 14.64 -15.57
C GLN A 81 4.67 13.94 -16.19
N ASN A 82 4.70 12.59 -16.22
CA ASN A 82 3.63 11.80 -16.83
C ASN A 82 2.43 11.56 -15.90
N SER A 83 2.62 11.60 -14.59
CA SER A 83 1.57 11.25 -13.62
C SER A 83 1.17 12.37 -12.68
N GLY A 84 2.10 13.27 -12.33
CA GLY A 84 1.87 14.30 -11.30
C GLY A 84 0.74 15.27 -11.60
N GLY A 85 0.42 15.50 -12.88
CA GLY A 85 -0.65 16.39 -13.32
C GLY A 85 -1.97 15.67 -13.64
N LEU A 86 -2.01 14.35 -13.54
CA LEU A 86 -3.21 13.59 -13.87
C LEU A 86 -4.31 13.76 -12.81
N ARG A 87 -5.55 13.72 -13.26
CA ARG A 87 -6.73 13.75 -12.38
C ARG A 87 -6.72 12.58 -11.40
N SER A 88 -6.34 11.40 -11.89
CA SER A 88 -6.20 10.21 -11.04
C SER A 88 -5.23 10.45 -9.89
N PHE A 89 -4.10 11.10 -10.15
CA PHE A 89 -3.11 11.41 -9.11
C PHE A 89 -3.64 12.45 -8.12
N THR A 90 -4.24 13.53 -8.60
CA THR A 90 -4.78 14.60 -7.75
C THR A 90 -5.85 14.06 -6.80
N THR A 91 -6.77 13.26 -7.32
CA THR A 91 -7.83 12.63 -6.52
C THR A 91 -7.22 11.63 -5.52
N MET A 92 -6.27 10.82 -5.97
CA MET A 92 -5.58 9.87 -5.09
C MET A 92 -4.85 10.59 -3.97
N GLN A 93 -4.12 11.64 -4.27
CA GLN A 93 -3.39 12.44 -3.28
C GLN A 93 -4.34 13.02 -2.22
N THR A 94 -5.52 13.48 -2.61
CA THR A 94 -6.54 13.97 -1.69
C THR A 94 -6.99 12.86 -0.72
N ALA A 95 -7.28 11.68 -1.25
CA ALA A 95 -7.66 10.53 -0.42
C ALA A 95 -6.53 10.11 0.53
N LEU A 96 -5.29 10.04 0.03
CA LEU A 96 -4.12 9.66 0.81
C LEU A 96 -3.85 10.63 1.95
N ASN A 97 -3.96 11.92 1.70
CA ASN A 97 -3.78 12.95 2.72
C ASN A 97 -4.86 12.86 3.80
N ALA A 98 -6.09 12.53 3.43
CA ALA A 98 -7.18 12.35 4.40
C ALA A 98 -6.91 11.16 5.32
N ILE A 99 -6.43 10.05 4.79
CA ILE A 99 -6.09 8.85 5.57
C ILE A 99 -4.91 9.14 6.51
N ALA A 100 -3.82 9.67 5.97
CA ALA A 100 -2.61 9.96 6.74
C ALA A 100 -2.91 11.00 7.85
N GLY A 101 -3.70 12.01 7.53
CA GLY A 101 -4.12 13.02 8.50
C GLY A 101 -4.98 12.44 9.61
N TYR A 102 -5.87 11.52 9.28
CA TYR A 102 -6.70 10.84 10.28
C TYR A 102 -5.82 10.02 11.24
N TYR A 103 -4.90 9.22 10.71
CA TYR A 103 -4.01 8.41 11.53
C TYR A 103 -3.09 9.26 12.42
N THR A 104 -2.65 10.39 11.93
CA THR A 104 -1.82 11.33 12.71
C THR A 104 -2.62 11.95 13.86
N SER A 105 -3.87 12.32 13.63
CA SER A 105 -4.72 13.02 14.62
C SER A 105 -5.40 12.07 15.59
N TYR A 106 -5.82 10.89 15.13
CA TYR A 106 -6.68 9.99 15.92
C TYR A 106 -6.05 8.61 16.18
N GLY A 107 -4.87 8.35 15.64
CA GLY A 107 -4.16 7.09 15.87
C GLY A 107 -4.93 5.88 15.33
N THR A 108 -5.11 4.86 16.17
CA THR A 108 -5.73 3.59 15.77
C THR A 108 -7.25 3.57 15.88
N ARG A 109 -7.88 4.71 16.13
CA ARG A 109 -9.35 4.78 16.16
C ARG A 109 -9.93 4.41 14.80
N PRO A 110 -11.04 3.64 14.77
CA PRO A 110 -11.70 3.33 13.50
C PRO A 110 -12.16 4.61 12.79
N LEU A 111 -12.06 4.64 11.47
CA LEU A 111 -12.52 5.76 10.68
C LEU A 111 -14.05 5.88 10.78
N PRO A 112 -14.59 7.11 10.86
CA PRO A 112 -16.04 7.31 10.80
C PRO A 112 -16.60 6.80 9.47
N GLU A 113 -17.84 6.31 9.49
CA GLU A 113 -18.50 5.80 8.28
C GLU A 113 -18.57 6.83 7.15
N LYS A 114 -18.79 8.08 7.48
CA LYS A 114 -18.81 9.18 6.51
C LYS A 114 -17.47 9.31 5.77
N LEU A 115 -16.36 9.22 6.51
CA LEU A 115 -15.02 9.28 5.91
C LEU A 115 -14.73 8.04 5.07
N LYS A 116 -15.08 6.85 5.56
CA LYS A 116 -14.93 5.61 4.78
C LYS A 116 -15.68 5.67 3.46
N ASN A 117 -16.92 6.12 3.47
CA ASN A 117 -17.74 6.24 2.28
C ASN A 117 -17.16 7.24 1.28
N ARG A 118 -16.67 8.35 1.78
CA ARG A 118 -15.97 9.35 0.95
C ARG A 118 -14.73 8.76 0.28
N LEU A 119 -13.90 8.05 1.05
CA LEU A 119 -12.68 7.43 0.53
C LEU A 119 -12.99 6.36 -0.53
N LYS A 120 -13.99 5.53 -0.29
CA LYS A 120 -14.45 4.53 -1.27
C LYS A 120 -14.88 5.18 -2.58
N GLN A 121 -15.57 6.30 -2.49
CA GLN A 121 -15.99 7.08 -3.65
C GLN A 121 -14.79 7.67 -4.40
N GLU A 122 -13.85 8.26 -3.67
CA GLU A 122 -12.63 8.81 -4.26
C GLU A 122 -11.81 7.72 -4.95
N PHE A 123 -11.68 6.54 -4.34
CA PHE A 123 -10.98 5.41 -4.96
C PHE A 123 -11.66 4.94 -6.25
N LYS A 124 -12.98 4.91 -6.30
CA LYS A 124 -13.72 4.61 -7.54
C LYS A 124 -13.46 5.64 -8.63
N GLN A 125 -13.41 6.92 -8.26
CA GLN A 125 -13.08 8.00 -9.19
C GLN A 125 -11.68 7.86 -9.74
N VAL A 126 -10.72 7.46 -8.90
CA VAL A 126 -9.33 7.20 -9.31
C VAL A 126 -9.28 6.04 -10.30
N GLN A 127 -9.95 4.93 -10.00
CA GLN A 127 -10.00 3.77 -10.89
C GLN A 127 -10.57 4.13 -12.26
N PHE A 128 -11.65 4.90 -12.26
CA PHE A 128 -12.28 5.38 -13.50
C PHE A 128 -11.32 6.29 -14.29
N ALA A 129 -10.64 7.22 -13.62
CA ALA A 129 -9.68 8.10 -14.26
C ALA A 129 -8.49 7.33 -14.86
N LEU A 130 -8.01 6.29 -14.17
CA LEU A 130 -6.94 5.42 -14.67
C LEU A 130 -7.36 4.71 -15.95
N GLU A 131 -8.60 4.21 -16.03
CA GLU A 131 -9.14 3.58 -17.25
C GLU A 131 -9.19 4.57 -18.42
N LYS A 132 -9.45 5.84 -18.15
CA LYS A 132 -9.49 6.91 -19.14
C LYS A 132 -8.11 7.48 -19.50
N GLY A 133 -7.08 7.15 -18.75
CA GLY A 133 -5.74 7.70 -18.94
C GLY A 133 -5.60 9.17 -18.52
N ILE A 134 -6.44 9.61 -17.61
CA ILE A 134 -6.45 11.01 -17.13
C ILE A 134 -6.10 11.12 -15.67
#